data_e5a88c4ca7edf8d3db0f5b879e87e8ee
#
_entry.id   e5a88c4ca7edf8d3db0f5b879e87e8ee
#
_cell.length_a   1.000
_cell.length_b   1.000
_cell.length_c   1.000
_cell.angle_alpha   90.00
_cell.angle_beta   90.00
_cell.angle_gamma   90.00
#
_symmetry.space_group_name_H-M   'P 1'
#
loop_
_entity.id
_entity.type
_entity.pdbx_description
1 polymer ?
#
loop_
_entity_poly.entity_id
_entity_poly.type
_entity_poly.pdbx_seq_one_letter_code
_entity_poly.pdbx_strand_id
1 'polypeptide(L)'
;MTAFLIRWFVTTVAVFAAERIIPGIKCDSFSALLGATLLLGIINAFIRPVLMLLSLPFIIVTMGLFIFVVNALLLMLVSSIVPAFHVDGFWSAFFGAIIISIVSWALSSFFRGSDGKIYTITHHTSPVKQARARIIEP
;
A
#
# COMPACT_ATOMS: atom_id res chain seq x y z
N MET A 1 4.91 15.51 1.88
CA MET A 1 5.70 14.94 2.99
C MET A 1 4.83 14.24 4.02
N THR A 2 3.78 14.86 4.52
CA THR A 2 2.87 14.26 5.52
C THR A 2 2.24 12.96 5.02
N ALA A 3 1.81 12.91 3.76
CA ALA A 3 1.23 11.71 3.15
C ALA A 3 2.22 10.54 3.10
N PHE A 4 3.50 10.83 2.81
CA PHE A 4 4.55 9.81 2.81
C PHE A 4 4.78 9.25 4.22
N LEU A 5 4.86 10.11 5.23
CA LEU A 5 5.05 9.70 6.62
C LEU A 5 3.89 8.84 7.13
N ILE A 6 2.66 9.21 6.79
CA ILE A 6 1.47 8.42 7.14
C ILE A 6 1.52 7.06 6.47
N ARG A 7 1.86 6.99 5.18
CA ARG A 7 1.98 5.73 4.46
C ARG A 7 3.09 4.85 5.03
N TRP A 8 4.22 5.45 5.37
CA TRP A 8 5.32 4.73 6.00
C TRP A 8 4.90 4.18 7.37
N PHE A 9 4.26 4.99 8.19
CA PHE A 9 3.73 4.56 9.50
C PHE A 9 2.74 3.41 9.35
N VAL A 10 1.77 3.53 8.45
CA VAL A 10 0.78 2.49 8.16
C VAL A 10 1.47 1.20 7.71
N THR A 11 2.43 1.30 6.81
CA THR A 11 3.20 0.14 6.33
C THR A 11 4.00 -0.50 7.45
N THR A 12 4.61 0.28 8.32
CA THR A 12 5.37 -0.22 9.48
C THR A 12 4.46 -1.03 10.42
N VAL A 13 3.29 -0.49 10.75
CA VAL A 13 2.31 -1.19 11.59
C VAL A 13 1.81 -2.46 10.90
N ALA A 14 1.57 -2.40 9.60
CA ALA A 14 1.10 -3.54 8.81
C ALA A 14 2.14 -4.67 8.76
N VAL A 15 3.41 -4.34 8.56
CA VAL A 15 4.51 -5.33 8.57
C VAL A 15 4.70 -5.91 9.98
N PHE A 16 4.59 -5.09 11.02
CA PHE A 16 4.64 -5.56 12.39
C PHE A 16 3.52 -6.56 12.69
N ALA A 17 2.31 -6.28 12.25
CA ALA A 17 1.18 -7.21 12.39
C ALA A 17 1.43 -8.51 11.62
N ALA A 18 1.96 -8.44 10.41
CA ALA A 18 2.31 -9.62 9.61
C ALA A 18 3.39 -10.46 10.31
N GLU A 19 4.40 -9.84 10.89
CA GLU A 19 5.44 -10.52 11.67
C GLU A 19 4.85 -11.31 12.84
N ARG A 20 3.87 -10.74 13.52
CA ARG A 20 3.21 -11.40 14.66
C ARG A 20 2.31 -12.56 14.25
N ILE A 21 1.72 -12.51 13.08
CA ILE A 21 0.77 -13.52 12.61
C ILE A 21 1.48 -14.63 11.85
N ILE A 22 2.47 -14.30 11.02
CA ILE A 22 3.19 -15.23 10.16
C ILE A 22 4.55 -15.53 10.77
N PRO A 23 4.81 -16.80 11.18
CA PRO A 23 6.09 -17.15 11.81
C PRO A 23 7.28 -17.07 10.84
N GLY A 24 7.04 -17.06 9.53
CA GLY A 24 8.09 -16.96 8.51
C GLY A 24 8.60 -15.55 8.26
N ILE A 25 8.01 -14.52 8.87
CA ILE A 25 8.46 -13.13 8.75
C ILE A 25 9.00 -12.69 10.11
N LYS A 26 10.26 -12.28 10.15
CA LYS A 26 10.95 -11.87 11.38
C LYS A 26 11.79 -10.62 11.14
N CYS A 27 11.74 -9.71 12.10
CA CYS A 27 12.64 -8.56 12.19
C CYS A 27 13.45 -8.67 13.48
N ASP A 28 14.77 -8.55 13.38
CA ASP A 28 15.67 -8.72 14.55
C ASP A 28 15.57 -7.56 15.53
N SER A 29 15.16 -6.37 15.06
CA SER A 29 15.03 -5.19 15.90
C SER A 29 13.98 -4.23 15.36
N PHE A 30 13.56 -3.29 16.18
CA PHE A 30 12.62 -2.23 15.77
C PHE A 30 13.24 -1.33 14.69
N SER A 31 14.53 -1.02 14.80
CA SER A 31 15.24 -0.25 13.77
C SER A 31 15.32 -1.00 12.43
N ALA A 32 15.47 -2.33 12.45
CA ALA A 32 15.41 -3.15 11.26
C ALA A 32 14.00 -3.10 10.62
N LEU A 33 12.96 -3.13 11.43
CA LEU A 33 11.58 -2.97 10.97
C LEU A 33 11.37 -1.63 10.27
N LEU A 34 11.82 -0.54 10.88
CA LEU A 34 11.71 0.81 10.29
C LEU A 34 12.50 0.92 8.99
N GLY A 35 13.72 0.39 8.95
CA GLY A 35 14.55 0.38 7.76
C GLY A 35 13.95 -0.43 6.62
N ALA A 36 13.45 -1.63 6.92
CA ALA A 36 12.81 -2.49 5.94
C ALA A 36 11.54 -1.86 5.36
N THR A 37 10.70 -1.26 6.19
CA THR A 37 9.47 -0.62 5.74
C THR A 37 9.74 0.66 4.95
N LEU A 38 10.77 1.41 5.30
CA LEU A 38 11.20 2.57 4.52
C LEU A 38 11.68 2.14 3.14
N LEU A 39 12.53 1.12 3.07
CA LEU A 39 13.02 0.57 1.81
C LEU A 39 11.86 0.01 0.98
N LEU A 40 10.93 -0.71 1.60
CA LEU A 40 9.73 -1.21 0.94
C LEU A 40 8.90 -0.08 0.34
N GLY A 41 8.74 1.03 1.07
CA GLY A 41 8.04 2.20 0.59
C GLY A 41 8.71 2.84 -0.63
N ILE A 42 10.04 2.96 -0.61
CA ILE A 42 10.83 3.50 -1.73
C ILE A 42 10.73 2.57 -2.95
N ILE A 43 10.92 1.28 -2.75
CA ILE A 43 10.82 0.28 -3.83
C ILE A 43 9.40 0.29 -4.41
N ASN A 44 8.38 0.33 -3.58
CA ASN A 44 6.99 0.41 -4.04
C ASN A 44 6.73 1.66 -4.89
N ALA A 45 7.35 2.79 -4.55
CA ALA A 45 7.17 4.03 -5.30
C ALA A 45 7.75 3.94 -6.72
N PHE A 46 8.89 3.27 -6.90
CA PHE A 46 9.62 3.22 -8.17
C PHE A 46 9.35 1.96 -8.97
N ILE A 47 9.34 0.80 -8.32
CA ILE A 47 9.27 -0.49 -9.01
C ILE A 47 7.82 -0.93 -9.22
N ARG A 48 6.95 -0.64 -8.29
CA ARG A 48 5.55 -1.05 -8.36
C ARG A 48 4.83 -0.61 -9.63
N PRO A 49 4.92 0.67 -10.09
CA PRO A 49 4.29 1.07 -11.34
C PRO A 49 4.74 0.23 -12.54
N VAL A 50 6.04 -0.05 -12.63
CA VAL A 50 6.60 -0.84 -13.73
C VAL A 50 6.12 -2.28 -13.68
N LEU A 51 6.17 -2.90 -12.51
CA LEU A 51 5.68 -4.28 -12.32
C LEU A 51 4.19 -4.40 -12.56
N MET A 52 3.40 -3.41 -12.15
CA MET A 52 1.96 -3.41 -12.39
C MET A 52 1.63 -3.34 -13.87
N LEU A 53 2.33 -2.50 -14.63
CA LEU A 53 2.15 -2.43 -16.08
C LEU A 53 2.48 -3.74 -16.78
N LEU A 54 3.61 -4.36 -16.41
CA LEU A 54 4.02 -5.65 -16.97
C LEU A 54 3.07 -6.79 -16.56
N SER A 55 2.49 -6.67 -15.37
CA SER A 55 1.62 -7.69 -14.80
C SER A 55 0.15 -7.49 -15.17
N LEU A 56 -0.19 -6.38 -15.83
CA LEU A 56 -1.57 -6.00 -16.12
C LEU A 56 -2.38 -7.13 -16.78
N PRO A 57 -1.89 -7.81 -17.83
CA PRO A 57 -2.63 -8.92 -18.42
C PRO A 57 -2.86 -10.07 -17.43
N PHE A 58 -1.90 -10.36 -16.58
CA PHE A 58 -2.03 -11.41 -15.56
C PHE A 58 -3.00 -10.99 -14.43
N ILE A 59 -2.99 -9.72 -14.05
CA ILE A 59 -3.92 -9.18 -13.05
C ILE A 59 -5.36 -9.30 -13.53
N ILE A 60 -5.62 -9.01 -14.80
CA ILE A 60 -6.95 -9.11 -15.39
C ILE A 60 -7.42 -10.56 -15.40
N VAL A 61 -6.57 -11.50 -15.85
CA VAL A 61 -6.89 -12.93 -15.90
C VAL A 61 -7.17 -13.52 -14.52
N THR A 62 -6.41 -13.10 -13.51
CA THR A 62 -6.54 -13.61 -12.14
C THR A 62 -7.51 -12.80 -11.28
N MET A 63 -8.25 -11.85 -11.85
CA MET A 63 -9.18 -10.97 -11.13
C MET A 63 -8.50 -10.18 -10.00
N GLY A 64 -7.25 -9.82 -10.18
CA GLY A 64 -6.48 -9.03 -9.22
C GLY A 64 -5.66 -9.84 -8.22
N LEU A 65 -5.78 -11.17 -8.18
CA LEU A 65 -4.99 -12.00 -7.25
C LEU A 65 -3.48 -11.86 -7.48
N PHE A 66 -3.08 -11.60 -8.71
CA PHE A 66 -1.66 -11.42 -9.07
C PHE A 66 -1.02 -10.20 -8.39
N ILE A 67 -1.80 -9.23 -7.93
CA ILE A 67 -1.30 -8.10 -7.12
C ILE A 67 -0.62 -8.60 -5.85
N PHE A 68 -1.17 -9.60 -5.19
CA PHE A 68 -0.55 -10.20 -4.00
C PHE A 68 0.76 -10.89 -4.32
N VAL A 69 0.87 -11.50 -5.50
CA VAL A 69 2.13 -12.11 -5.98
C VAL A 69 3.20 -11.04 -6.16
N VAL A 70 2.86 -9.91 -6.79
CA VAL A 70 3.78 -8.78 -6.97
C VAL A 70 4.24 -8.23 -5.62
N ASN A 71 3.32 -8.04 -4.68
CA ASN A 71 3.64 -7.58 -3.33
C ASN A 71 4.53 -8.58 -2.58
N ALA A 72 4.30 -9.87 -2.75
CA ALA A 72 5.14 -10.92 -2.17
C ALA A 72 6.57 -10.87 -2.72
N LEU A 73 6.73 -10.68 -4.01
CA LEU A 73 8.04 -10.54 -4.65
C LEU A 73 8.78 -9.30 -4.15
N LEU A 74 8.09 -8.18 -3.96
CA LEU A 74 8.67 -6.98 -3.38
C LEU A 74 9.12 -7.20 -1.93
N LEU A 75 8.33 -7.95 -1.15
CA LEU A 75 8.70 -8.31 0.22
C LEU A 75 9.96 -9.18 0.25
N MET A 76 10.07 -10.16 -0.66
CA MET A 76 11.26 -11.00 -0.79
C MET A 76 12.47 -10.18 -1.21
N LEU A 77 12.29 -9.21 -2.10
CA LEU A 77 13.36 -8.31 -2.52
C LEU A 77 13.91 -7.50 -1.34
N VAL A 78 13.03 -6.94 -0.52
CA VAL A 78 13.42 -6.20 0.70
C VAL A 78 14.15 -7.12 1.67
N SER A 79 13.68 -8.36 1.84
CA SER A 79 14.34 -9.35 2.67
C SER A 79 15.76 -9.66 2.20
N SER A 80 16.00 -9.65 0.89
CA SER A 80 17.33 -9.86 0.32
C SER A 80 18.28 -8.69 0.58
N ILE A 81 17.75 -7.48 0.67
CA ILE A 81 18.55 -6.26 0.83
C ILE A 81 18.82 -5.95 2.30
N VAL A 82 17.82 -6.17 3.17
CA VAL A 82 17.92 -5.91 4.61
C VAL A 82 18.16 -7.23 5.33
N PRO A 83 19.39 -7.50 5.84
CA PRO A 83 19.72 -8.79 6.46
C PRO A 83 18.92 -9.08 7.71
N ALA A 84 18.50 -8.03 8.44
CA ALA A 84 17.74 -8.17 9.68
C ALA A 84 16.24 -8.38 9.46
N PHE A 85 15.76 -8.30 8.23
CA PHE A 85 14.38 -8.60 7.85
C PHE A 85 14.36 -9.93 7.12
N HIS A 86 13.75 -10.95 7.73
CA HIS A 86 13.72 -12.31 7.22
C HIS A 86 12.33 -12.70 6.75
N VAL A 87 12.25 -13.25 5.56
CA VAL A 87 11.04 -13.87 5.01
C VAL A 87 11.38 -15.27 4.54
N ASP A 88 10.76 -16.26 5.14
CA ASP A 88 11.03 -17.68 4.89
C ASP A 88 10.28 -18.17 3.65
N GLY A 89 10.71 -17.74 2.47
CA GLY A 89 10.22 -18.24 1.20
C GLY A 89 8.98 -17.50 0.68
N PHE A 90 8.55 -17.94 -0.51
CA PHE A 90 7.46 -17.29 -1.25
C PHE A 90 6.12 -17.35 -0.51
N TRP A 91 5.77 -18.48 0.09
CA TRP A 91 4.48 -18.62 0.76
C TRP A 91 4.33 -17.69 1.96
N SER A 92 5.39 -17.55 2.77
CA SER A 92 5.40 -16.57 3.86
C SER A 92 5.26 -15.14 3.35
N ALA A 93 5.93 -14.83 2.25
CA ALA A 93 5.82 -13.51 1.61
C ALA A 93 4.42 -13.27 1.05
N PHE A 94 3.81 -14.27 0.44
CA PHE A 94 2.47 -14.18 -0.15
C PHE A 94 1.40 -13.93 0.91
N PHE A 95 1.38 -14.73 1.97
CA PHE A 95 0.43 -14.54 3.07
C PHE A 95 0.72 -13.25 3.83
N GLY A 96 1.99 -12.90 4.00
CA GLY A 96 2.40 -11.63 4.58
C GLY A 96 1.89 -10.44 3.76
N ALA A 97 2.01 -10.51 2.45
CA ALA A 97 1.51 -9.47 1.55
C ALA A 97 -0.01 -9.31 1.66
N ILE A 98 -0.76 -10.38 1.80
CA ILE A 98 -2.20 -10.35 2.01
C ILE A 98 -2.53 -9.63 3.33
N ILE A 99 -1.87 -10.01 4.42
CA ILE A 99 -2.07 -9.41 5.74
C ILE A 99 -1.69 -7.94 5.72
N ILE A 100 -0.54 -7.59 5.15
CA ILE A 100 -0.08 -6.21 5.02
C ILE A 100 -1.10 -5.38 4.23
N SER A 101 -1.62 -5.93 3.15
CA SER A 101 -2.63 -5.26 2.32
C SER A 101 -3.92 -5.00 3.09
N ILE A 102 -4.42 -5.99 3.83
CA ILE A 102 -5.65 -5.87 4.61
C ILE A 102 -5.47 -4.86 5.74
N VAL A 103 -4.38 -4.95 6.50
CA VAL A 103 -4.10 -4.05 7.62
C VAL A 103 -3.87 -2.63 7.11
N SER A 104 -3.11 -2.46 6.03
CA SER A 104 -2.87 -1.16 5.41
C SER A 104 -4.16 -0.53 4.90
N TRP A 105 -5.03 -1.31 4.29
CA TRP A 105 -6.34 -0.84 3.83
C TRP A 105 -7.21 -0.39 5.01
N ALA A 106 -7.28 -1.20 6.06
CA ALA A 106 -8.07 -0.89 7.25
C ALA A 106 -7.58 0.38 7.95
N LEU A 107 -6.25 0.50 8.16
CA LEU A 107 -5.64 1.67 8.77
C LEU A 107 -5.81 2.92 7.90
N SER A 108 -5.60 2.80 6.59
CA SER A 108 -5.78 3.90 5.65
C SER A 108 -7.22 4.40 5.62
N SER A 109 -8.18 3.49 5.71
CA SER A 109 -9.60 3.82 5.80
C SER A 109 -9.92 4.55 7.10
N PHE A 110 -9.33 4.11 8.21
CA PHE A 110 -9.48 4.76 9.51
C PHE A 110 -8.92 6.19 9.50
N PHE A 111 -7.71 6.38 8.99
CA PHE A 111 -7.09 7.70 8.91
C PHE A 111 -7.85 8.66 7.97
N ARG A 112 -8.40 8.16 6.89
CA ARG A 112 -9.25 8.95 6.00
C ARG A 112 -10.56 9.35 6.66
N GLY A 113 -11.12 8.49 7.52
CA GLY A 113 -12.35 8.76 8.25
C GLY A 113 -12.18 9.76 9.40
N SER A 114 -10.99 9.79 10.03
CA SER A 114 -10.77 10.62 11.20
C SER A 114 -10.50 12.09 10.87
N ASP A 115 -10.05 12.41 9.66
CA ASP A 115 -9.75 13.79 9.25
C ASP A 115 -11.00 14.63 8.96
N GLY A 116 -12.21 14.05 9.04
CA GLY A 116 -13.45 14.79 8.78
C GLY A 116 -13.48 15.48 7.40
N LYS A 117 -12.35 15.43 6.73
CA LYS A 117 -12.26 15.75 5.32
C LYS A 117 -12.77 14.52 4.59
N ILE A 118 -14.07 14.40 4.57
CA ILE A 118 -14.69 13.88 3.40
C ILE A 118 -13.94 14.60 2.28
N TYR A 119 -13.03 13.91 1.62
CA TYR A 119 -12.74 14.32 0.26
C TYR A 119 -14.11 14.28 -0.40
N THR A 120 -14.83 15.33 -0.24
CA THR A 120 -15.88 15.63 -1.15
C THR A 120 -15.20 15.36 -2.45
N ILE A 121 -15.48 14.20 -3.03
CA ILE A 121 -15.42 14.04 -4.46
C ILE A 121 -15.79 15.43 -4.88
N THR A 122 -14.77 16.19 -5.18
CA THR A 122 -14.96 17.55 -5.62
C THR A 122 -16.11 17.41 -6.56
N HIS A 123 -17.25 17.88 -6.12
CA HIS A 123 -18.29 18.02 -7.07
C HIS A 123 -17.64 18.92 -8.11
N HIS A 124 -17.08 18.26 -9.12
CA HIS A 124 -16.94 18.93 -10.38
C HIS A 124 -18.37 19.42 -10.62
N THR A 125 -18.65 20.56 -10.06
CA THR A 125 -19.75 21.35 -10.52
C THR A 125 -19.48 21.42 -11.99
N SER A 126 -20.13 20.50 -12.69
CA SER A 126 -19.93 20.37 -14.12
C SER A 126 -20.04 21.79 -14.68
N PRO A 127 -19.14 22.19 -15.55
CA PRO A 127 -19.20 23.54 -16.14
C PRO A 127 -20.59 23.87 -16.68
N VAL A 128 -21.39 22.86 -16.97
CA VAL A 128 -22.79 22.93 -17.35
C VAL A 128 -23.70 23.54 -16.23
N LYS A 129 -23.46 23.18 -14.96
CA LYS A 129 -24.23 23.74 -13.85
C LYS A 129 -23.89 25.21 -13.58
N GLN A 130 -22.63 25.59 -13.76
CA GLN A 130 -22.22 27.01 -13.62
C GLN A 130 -22.72 27.84 -14.79
N ALA A 131 -22.73 27.31 -16.01
CA ALA A 131 -23.30 27.97 -17.15
C ALA A 131 -24.81 28.16 -17.01
N ARG A 132 -25.53 27.17 -16.46
CA ARG A 132 -26.97 27.28 -16.19
C ARG A 132 -27.30 28.31 -15.11
N ALA A 133 -26.51 28.36 -14.05
CA ALA A 133 -26.70 29.37 -13.00
C ALA A 133 -26.47 30.78 -13.52
N ARG A 134 -25.54 31.01 -14.45
CA ARG A 134 -25.29 32.32 -15.08
C ARG A 134 -26.38 32.76 -16.04
N ILE A 135 -27.07 31.81 -16.65
CA ILE A 135 -28.18 32.13 -17.59
C ILE A 135 -29.47 32.48 -16.85
N ILE A 136 -29.67 31.95 -15.63
CA ILE A 136 -30.90 32.14 -14.84
C ILE A 136 -30.82 33.37 -13.96
N GLU A 137 -29.65 33.89 -13.61
CA GLU A 137 -29.51 35.16 -12.91
C GLU A 137 -29.68 36.35 -13.89
N PRO A 138 -30.67 37.23 -13.65
CA PRO A 138 -30.87 38.44 -14.48
C PRO A 138 -29.73 39.45 -14.32
#